data_63aa80acfdcb5cbb067a16fa71c2ce98
#
_entry.id   63aa80acfdcb5cbb067a16fa71c2ce98
#
_cell.length_a   1.000
_cell.length_b   1.000
_cell.length_c   1.000
_cell.angle_alpha   90.00
_cell.angle_beta   90.00
_cell.angle_gamma   90.00
#
_symmetry.space_group_name_H-M   'P 1'
#
loop_
_entity.id
_entity.type
_entity.pdbx_description
1 polymer ?
#
loop_
_entity_poly.entity_id
_entity_poly.type
_entity_poly.pdbx_seq_one_letter_code
_entity_poly.pdbx_strand_id
1 'polypeptide(L)'
;TAPVHKGVINDAHIPFTGHTEYLAELTHSPVVMMLVGGNMRVTLATTHLPLKDVAAAITADTIANKVRIVHQDLMTRFLIADPRIAVAGLNPHAGESGHMGREEIDIIIPVLDQLRAQGINLIGPLPADTLFNPAQLPHYDCIFAMYHDQGLPVLKHASFGEGVNVTLGLPIIRTSVDHGTA
;
A
#
# COMPACT_ATOMS: atom_id res chain seq x y z
N THR A 1 -7.88 -16.77 -1.24
CA THR A 1 -8.33 -17.08 -2.63
C THR A 1 -7.18 -17.68 -3.42
N ALA A 2 -7.47 -18.67 -4.28
CA ALA A 2 -6.51 -19.27 -5.19
C ALA A 2 -6.27 -18.37 -6.42
N PRO A 3 -5.10 -18.47 -7.08
CA PRO A 3 -4.85 -17.80 -8.34
C PRO A 3 -5.85 -18.22 -9.42
N VAL A 4 -6.22 -17.28 -10.29
CA VAL A 4 -7.08 -17.52 -11.46
C VAL A 4 -6.44 -16.93 -12.71
N HIS A 5 -6.69 -17.52 -13.86
CA HIS A 5 -6.23 -16.99 -15.13
C HIS A 5 -7.23 -15.95 -15.65
N LYS A 6 -6.92 -14.66 -15.45
CA LYS A 6 -7.81 -13.53 -15.80
C LYS A 6 -8.19 -13.53 -17.28
N GLY A 7 -7.25 -13.90 -18.18
CA GLY A 7 -7.51 -13.97 -19.62
C GLY A 7 -8.66 -14.92 -19.93
N VAL A 8 -8.65 -16.15 -19.39
CA VAL A 8 -9.72 -17.14 -19.63
C VAL A 8 -11.09 -16.64 -19.18
N ILE A 9 -11.15 -15.90 -18.06
CA ILE A 9 -12.40 -15.32 -17.57
C ILE A 9 -12.89 -14.22 -18.53
N ASN A 10 -11.99 -13.34 -18.97
CA ASN A 10 -12.32 -12.28 -19.92
C ASN A 10 -12.67 -12.83 -21.32
N ASP A 11 -12.04 -13.91 -21.77
CA ASP A 11 -12.37 -14.58 -23.02
C ASP A 11 -13.80 -15.17 -23.00
N ALA A 12 -14.32 -15.49 -21.81
CA ALA A 12 -15.71 -15.88 -21.61
C ALA A 12 -16.67 -14.67 -21.55
N HIS A 13 -16.22 -13.48 -21.95
CA HIS A 13 -16.96 -12.21 -21.91
C HIS A 13 -17.43 -11.78 -20.52
N ILE A 14 -16.75 -12.21 -19.46
CA ILE A 14 -16.97 -11.79 -18.08
C ILE A 14 -15.89 -10.75 -17.75
N PRO A 15 -16.24 -9.46 -17.60
CA PRO A 15 -15.25 -8.45 -17.20
C PRO A 15 -14.66 -8.80 -15.83
N PHE A 16 -13.36 -9.05 -15.78
CA PHE A 16 -12.67 -9.44 -14.55
C PHE A 16 -11.25 -8.88 -14.53
N THR A 17 -11.00 -7.97 -13.61
CA THR A 17 -9.70 -7.34 -13.41
C THR A 17 -8.89 -8.04 -12.32
N GLY A 18 -9.59 -8.66 -11.36
CA GLY A 18 -8.98 -9.43 -10.28
C GLY A 18 -9.96 -9.66 -9.13
N HIS A 19 -9.59 -10.56 -8.21
CA HIS A 19 -10.40 -10.83 -7.02
C HIS A 19 -10.57 -9.60 -6.13
N THR A 20 -9.55 -8.77 -6.02
CA THR A 20 -9.57 -7.58 -5.17
C THR A 20 -10.64 -6.59 -5.65
N GLU A 21 -10.60 -6.27 -6.93
CA GLU A 21 -11.55 -5.36 -7.58
C GLU A 21 -12.97 -5.93 -7.56
N TYR A 22 -13.10 -7.22 -7.88
CA TYR A 22 -14.40 -7.92 -7.85
C TYR A 22 -15.04 -7.91 -6.45
N LEU A 23 -14.25 -8.20 -5.40
CA LEU A 23 -14.76 -8.19 -4.04
C LEU A 23 -15.05 -6.77 -3.53
N ALA A 24 -14.24 -5.79 -3.93
CA ALA A 24 -14.47 -4.38 -3.62
C ALA A 24 -15.81 -3.89 -4.21
N GLU A 25 -16.07 -4.23 -5.48
CA GLU A 25 -17.33 -3.90 -6.15
C GLU A 25 -18.52 -4.61 -5.48
N LEU A 26 -18.43 -5.92 -5.27
CA LEU A 26 -19.49 -6.72 -4.66
C LEU A 26 -19.86 -6.25 -3.24
N THR A 27 -18.89 -5.76 -2.48
CA THR A 27 -19.10 -5.30 -1.09
C THR A 27 -19.26 -3.79 -0.98
N HIS A 28 -19.16 -3.05 -2.09
CA HIS A 28 -19.14 -1.58 -2.13
C HIS A 28 -18.12 -0.98 -1.15
N SER A 29 -16.95 -1.62 -1.01
CA SER A 29 -15.93 -1.25 -0.04
C SER A 29 -14.68 -0.73 -0.74
N PRO A 30 -14.14 0.42 -0.33
CA PRO A 30 -12.81 0.84 -0.76
C PRO A 30 -11.76 -0.10 -0.16
N VAL A 31 -10.76 -0.46 -0.96
CA VAL A 31 -9.77 -1.47 -0.56
C VAL A 31 -8.35 -0.96 -0.67
N VAL A 32 -7.46 -1.56 0.12
CA VAL A 32 -6.02 -1.36 0.06
C VAL A 32 -5.33 -2.71 -0.01
N MET A 33 -4.39 -2.83 -0.95
CA MET A 33 -3.52 -3.99 -1.04
C MET A 33 -2.42 -3.89 0.02
N MET A 34 -2.27 -4.95 0.80
CA MET A 34 -1.16 -5.15 1.72
C MET A 34 -0.44 -6.45 1.37
N LEU A 35 0.88 -6.41 1.34
CA LEU A 35 1.73 -7.60 1.34
C LEU A 35 2.37 -7.76 2.71
N VAL A 36 2.36 -8.98 3.23
CA VAL A 36 2.96 -9.33 4.53
C VAL A 36 4.03 -10.38 4.28
N GLY A 37 5.25 -10.15 4.74
CA GLY A 37 6.36 -11.09 4.61
C GLY A 37 7.67 -10.48 5.08
N GLY A 38 8.65 -11.32 5.41
CA GLY A 38 9.97 -10.84 5.85
C GLY A 38 9.93 -9.89 7.07
N ASN A 39 8.99 -10.09 8.00
CA ASN A 39 8.73 -9.20 9.14
C ASN A 39 8.23 -7.79 8.76
N MET A 40 7.79 -7.60 7.53
CA MET A 40 7.25 -6.34 7.02
C MET A 40 5.77 -6.47 6.66
N ARG A 41 5.05 -5.35 6.76
CA ARG A 41 3.75 -5.12 6.13
C ARG A 41 3.91 -3.92 5.21
N VAL A 42 3.65 -4.12 3.93
CA VAL A 42 3.75 -3.04 2.93
C VAL A 42 2.39 -2.85 2.29
N THR A 43 1.89 -1.63 2.33
CA THR A 43 0.65 -1.19 1.70
C THR A 43 0.92 -0.20 0.58
N LEU A 44 0.00 -0.07 -0.35
CA LEU A 44 0.20 0.69 -1.57
C LEU A 44 -0.84 1.80 -1.74
N ALA A 45 -0.38 3.02 -2.02
CA ALA A 45 -1.24 4.12 -2.45
C ALA A 45 -1.80 3.86 -3.86
N THR A 46 -0.95 3.39 -4.78
CA THR A 46 -1.36 2.96 -6.13
C THR A 46 -0.88 1.54 -6.38
N THR A 47 -1.65 0.76 -7.15
CA THR A 47 -1.35 -0.66 -7.43
C THR A 47 -0.84 -0.84 -8.86
N HIS A 48 -1.67 -1.31 -9.77
CA HIS A 48 -1.29 -1.72 -11.12
C HIS A 48 -1.46 -0.57 -12.14
N LEU A 49 -0.79 0.55 -11.91
CA LEU A 49 -0.74 1.67 -12.85
C LEU A 49 0.57 1.67 -13.66
N PRO A 50 0.54 2.12 -14.92
CA PRO A 50 1.76 2.48 -15.62
C PRO A 50 2.54 3.53 -14.81
N LEU A 51 3.87 3.42 -14.77
CA LEU A 51 4.69 4.31 -13.94
C LEU A 51 4.48 5.80 -14.26
N LYS A 52 4.26 6.14 -15.53
CA LYS A 52 3.98 7.52 -15.98
C LYS A 52 2.71 8.12 -15.38
N ASP A 53 1.77 7.29 -14.95
CA ASP A 53 0.46 7.73 -14.43
C ASP A 53 0.44 7.76 -12.89
N VAL A 54 1.50 7.28 -12.23
CA VAL A 54 1.58 7.18 -10.77
C VAL A 54 1.52 8.54 -10.11
N ALA A 55 2.33 9.51 -10.55
CA ALA A 55 2.38 10.83 -9.92
C ALA A 55 1.01 11.52 -9.93
N ALA A 56 0.28 11.44 -11.05
CA ALA A 56 -1.06 12.01 -11.17
C ALA A 56 -2.11 11.31 -10.28
N ALA A 57 -1.89 10.05 -9.94
CA ALA A 57 -2.78 9.28 -9.06
C ALA A 57 -2.51 9.51 -7.56
N ILE A 58 -1.37 10.13 -7.20
CA ILE A 58 -1.06 10.53 -5.83
C ILE A 58 -1.77 11.83 -5.51
N THR A 59 -2.98 11.70 -5.00
CA THR A 59 -3.83 12.83 -4.59
C THR A 59 -4.05 12.82 -3.08
N ALA A 60 -4.48 13.96 -2.53
CA ALA A 60 -4.83 14.08 -1.12
C ALA A 60 -5.87 13.03 -0.71
N ASP A 61 -6.91 12.86 -1.52
CA ASP A 61 -7.99 11.90 -1.24
C ASP A 61 -7.50 10.44 -1.31
N THR A 62 -6.66 10.12 -2.30
CA THR A 62 -6.08 8.77 -2.42
C THR A 62 -5.30 8.40 -1.17
N ILE A 63 -4.40 9.27 -0.72
CA ILE A 63 -3.59 9.02 0.47
C ILE A 63 -4.48 8.94 1.72
N ALA A 64 -5.33 9.96 1.94
CA ALA A 64 -6.14 10.05 3.15
C ALA A 64 -7.06 8.85 3.32
N ASN A 65 -7.77 8.45 2.27
CA ASN A 65 -8.71 7.34 2.33
C ASN A 65 -7.98 6.02 2.59
N LYS A 66 -6.87 5.77 1.90
CA LYS A 66 -6.12 4.53 2.05
C LYS A 66 -5.41 4.42 3.38
N VAL A 67 -4.81 5.51 3.87
CA VAL A 67 -4.17 5.52 5.20
C VAL A 67 -5.18 5.24 6.31
N ARG A 68 -6.41 5.80 6.24
CA ARG A 68 -7.45 5.49 7.22
C ARG A 68 -7.85 4.01 7.21
N ILE A 69 -7.98 3.39 6.04
CA ILE A 69 -8.27 1.95 5.92
C ILE A 69 -7.13 1.13 6.55
N VAL A 70 -5.87 1.46 6.20
CA VAL A 70 -4.69 0.79 6.75
C VAL A 70 -4.67 0.90 8.27
N HIS A 71 -4.82 2.10 8.82
CA HIS A 71 -4.83 2.36 10.26
C HIS A 71 -5.95 1.56 10.96
N GLN A 72 -7.17 1.63 10.44
CA GLN A 72 -8.32 0.92 11.00
C GLN A 72 -8.11 -0.59 11.03
N ASP A 73 -7.64 -1.18 9.92
CA ASP A 73 -7.44 -2.63 9.84
C ASP A 73 -6.21 -3.09 10.66
N LEU A 74 -5.17 -2.28 10.77
CA LEU A 74 -4.06 -2.58 11.69
C LEU A 74 -4.53 -2.63 13.15
N MET A 75 -5.43 -1.74 13.55
CA MET A 75 -6.00 -1.75 14.89
C MET A 75 -6.95 -2.93 15.11
N THR A 76 -7.88 -3.17 14.19
CA THR A 76 -8.99 -4.11 14.42
C THR A 76 -8.66 -5.55 14.05
N ARG A 77 -7.83 -5.78 13.02
CA ARG A 77 -7.51 -7.11 12.51
C ARG A 77 -6.14 -7.59 12.91
N PHE A 78 -5.16 -6.67 12.99
CA PHE A 78 -3.82 -7.01 13.45
C PHE A 78 -3.62 -6.73 14.94
N LEU A 79 -4.62 -6.14 15.63
CA LEU A 79 -4.65 -5.87 17.07
C LEU A 79 -3.48 -4.97 17.56
N ILE A 80 -3.05 -4.03 16.70
CA ILE A 80 -2.01 -3.06 17.02
C ILE A 80 -2.71 -1.80 17.53
N ALA A 81 -2.59 -1.50 18.81
CA ALA A 81 -3.36 -0.43 19.46
C ALA A 81 -3.02 0.98 18.94
N ASP A 82 -1.75 1.25 18.61
CA ASP A 82 -1.27 2.52 18.04
C ASP A 82 -0.31 2.22 16.87
N PRO A 83 -0.85 1.92 15.67
CA PRO A 83 -0.03 1.52 14.54
C PRO A 83 0.90 2.64 14.06
N ARG A 84 2.20 2.37 14.03
CA ARG A 84 3.23 3.26 13.48
C ARG A 84 3.35 3.01 11.97
N ILE A 85 2.81 3.91 11.17
CA ILE A 85 2.79 3.77 9.72
C ILE A 85 3.88 4.68 9.13
N ALA A 86 4.92 4.06 8.59
CA ALA A 86 5.97 4.78 7.87
C ALA A 86 5.53 5.02 6.42
N VAL A 87 5.52 6.27 6.00
CA VAL A 87 5.07 6.69 4.66
C VAL A 87 6.28 7.01 3.80
N ALA A 88 6.42 6.35 2.67
CA ALA A 88 7.45 6.66 1.69
C ALA A 88 7.15 7.98 0.97
N GLY A 89 8.18 8.73 0.58
CA GLY A 89 8.05 9.77 -0.42
C GLY A 89 7.76 9.17 -1.81
N LEU A 90 7.24 9.95 -2.72
CA LEU A 90 7.07 9.56 -4.12
C LEU A 90 8.40 9.68 -4.88
N ASN A 91 9.06 10.81 -4.67
CA ASN A 91 10.28 11.18 -5.39
C ASN A 91 11.55 10.70 -4.67
N PRO A 92 12.68 10.58 -5.37
CA PRO A 92 13.97 10.31 -4.75
C PRO A 92 14.24 11.29 -3.61
N HIS A 93 14.83 10.79 -2.51
CA HIS A 93 15.12 11.56 -1.29
C HIS A 93 13.91 12.31 -0.72
N ALA A 94 12.69 11.77 -0.94
CA ALA A 94 11.41 12.41 -0.56
C ALA A 94 11.30 13.86 -1.09
N GLY A 95 11.72 14.05 -2.38
CA GLY A 95 11.62 15.30 -3.10
C GLY A 95 12.73 16.33 -2.81
N GLU A 96 13.63 16.05 -1.86
CA GLU A 96 14.78 16.90 -1.50
C GLU A 96 14.42 18.39 -1.42
N SER A 97 13.48 18.72 -0.53
CA SER A 97 12.96 20.09 -0.34
C SER A 97 12.35 20.71 -1.61
N GLY A 98 11.83 19.87 -2.53
CA GLY A 98 11.19 20.29 -3.78
C GLY A 98 12.13 20.38 -4.98
N HIS A 99 13.42 20.06 -4.82
CA HIS A 99 14.38 20.05 -5.92
C HIS A 99 14.21 18.84 -6.86
N MET A 100 13.66 17.74 -6.36
CA MET A 100 13.43 16.49 -7.10
C MET A 100 11.96 16.15 -7.27
N GLY A 101 11.07 17.14 -7.25
CA GLY A 101 9.63 16.99 -7.29
C GLY A 101 8.97 17.73 -6.15
N ARG A 102 7.70 18.06 -6.30
CA ARG A 102 6.97 18.86 -5.31
C ARG A 102 5.78 18.13 -4.69
N GLU A 103 5.54 16.89 -5.10
CA GLU A 103 4.40 16.09 -4.62
C GLU A 103 4.44 15.89 -3.11
N GLU A 104 5.63 15.80 -2.52
CA GLU A 104 5.79 15.74 -1.07
C GLU A 104 5.30 17.02 -0.40
N ILE A 105 5.73 18.18 -0.91
CA ILE A 105 5.40 19.49 -0.33
C ILE A 105 3.94 19.86 -0.58
N ASP A 106 3.48 19.63 -1.82
CA ASP A 106 2.19 20.15 -2.27
C ASP A 106 1.02 19.21 -1.90
N ILE A 107 1.29 17.90 -1.72
CA ILE A 107 0.25 16.88 -1.49
C ILE A 107 0.52 16.04 -0.25
N ILE A 108 1.67 15.33 -0.19
CA ILE A 108 1.88 14.28 0.80
C ILE A 108 1.97 14.85 2.21
N ILE A 109 2.87 15.81 2.45
CA ILE A 109 3.07 16.42 3.78
C ILE A 109 1.78 17.02 4.32
N PRO A 110 1.04 17.88 3.58
CA PRO A 110 -0.21 18.45 4.07
C PRO A 110 -1.25 17.40 4.49
N VAL A 111 -1.38 16.32 3.72
CA VAL A 111 -2.30 15.22 4.04
C VAL A 111 -1.85 14.45 5.28
N LEU A 112 -0.56 14.14 5.40
CA LEU A 112 -0.05 13.46 6.58
C LEU A 112 -0.23 14.30 7.84
N ASP A 113 -0.03 15.62 7.78
CA ASP A 113 -0.24 16.52 8.91
C ASP A 113 -1.72 16.58 9.33
N GLN A 114 -2.63 16.61 8.37
CA GLN A 114 -4.06 16.51 8.63
C GLN A 114 -4.43 15.19 9.32
N LEU A 115 -3.87 14.06 8.88
CA LEU A 115 -4.14 12.75 9.47
C LEU A 115 -3.50 12.58 10.85
N ARG A 116 -2.30 13.15 11.09
CA ARG A 116 -1.67 13.21 12.41
C ARG A 116 -2.52 14.01 13.40
N ALA A 117 -3.11 15.12 12.97
CA ALA A 117 -4.04 15.89 13.79
C ALA A 117 -5.32 15.12 14.15
N GLN A 118 -5.65 14.07 13.41
CA GLN A 118 -6.74 13.12 13.70
C GLN A 118 -6.29 11.96 14.60
N GLY A 119 -5.04 11.93 15.05
CA GLY A 119 -4.51 10.92 15.97
C GLY A 119 -3.89 9.70 15.27
N ILE A 120 -3.65 9.73 13.96
CA ILE A 120 -2.97 8.63 13.25
C ILE A 120 -1.47 8.81 13.36
N ASN A 121 -0.77 7.78 13.84
CA ASN A 121 0.67 7.79 14.04
C ASN A 121 1.41 7.56 12.72
N LEU A 122 1.75 8.65 12.02
CA LEU A 122 2.42 8.63 10.71
C LEU A 122 3.85 9.16 10.83
N ILE A 123 4.78 8.43 10.23
CA ILE A 123 6.20 8.78 10.18
C ILE A 123 6.56 9.06 8.72
N GLY A 124 7.11 10.22 8.42
CA GLY A 124 7.51 10.57 7.03
C GLY A 124 6.84 11.85 6.50
N PRO A 125 6.91 12.10 5.18
CA PRO A 125 7.42 11.17 4.15
C PRO A 125 8.92 10.90 4.30
N LEU A 126 9.33 9.64 4.14
CA LEU A 126 10.71 9.18 4.26
C LEU A 126 11.28 8.81 2.88
N PRO A 127 12.59 9.00 2.64
CA PRO A 127 13.24 8.48 1.45
C PRO A 127 13.10 6.97 1.35
N ALA A 128 12.60 6.47 0.20
CA ALA A 128 12.31 5.05 0.03
C ALA A 128 13.57 4.17 0.03
N ASP A 129 14.70 4.70 -0.40
CA ASP A 129 15.99 4.01 -0.43
C ASP A 129 16.54 3.67 0.96
N THR A 130 16.18 4.43 1.98
CA THR A 130 16.59 4.20 3.38
C THR A 130 15.49 3.65 4.27
N LEU A 131 14.24 3.77 3.86
CA LEU A 131 13.04 3.36 4.62
C LEU A 131 13.07 1.87 4.98
N PHE A 132 13.58 1.03 4.09
CA PHE A 132 13.65 -0.43 4.28
C PHE A 132 14.92 -0.92 4.98
N ASN A 133 15.71 -0.02 5.57
CA ASN A 133 16.88 -0.42 6.35
C ASN A 133 16.47 -1.34 7.50
N PRO A 134 17.09 -2.53 7.65
CA PRO A 134 16.74 -3.48 8.71
C PRO A 134 16.80 -2.90 10.13
N ALA A 135 17.66 -1.91 10.39
CA ALA A 135 17.73 -1.23 11.67
C ALA A 135 16.50 -0.33 11.94
N GLN A 136 15.79 0.11 10.91
CA GLN A 136 14.62 0.98 11.02
C GLN A 136 13.30 0.19 11.06
N LEU A 137 13.24 -0.97 10.40
CA LEU A 137 12.02 -1.77 10.29
C LEU A 137 11.32 -2.07 11.62
N PRO A 138 12.02 -2.35 12.75
CA PRO A 138 11.38 -2.59 14.05
C PRO A 138 10.64 -1.36 14.62
N HIS A 139 10.89 -0.17 14.09
CA HIS A 139 10.22 1.06 14.51
C HIS A 139 8.90 1.29 13.79
N TYR A 140 8.56 0.47 12.79
CA TYR A 140 7.35 0.58 11.98
C TYR A 140 6.49 -0.67 12.12
N ASP A 141 5.18 -0.49 12.16
CA ASP A 141 4.23 -1.61 12.10
C ASP A 141 3.75 -1.86 10.68
N CYS A 142 3.82 -0.83 9.83
CA CYS A 142 3.47 -0.89 8.42
C CYS A 142 4.24 0.17 7.62
N ILE A 143 4.57 -0.15 6.38
CA ILE A 143 5.11 0.79 5.40
C ILE A 143 4.01 1.09 4.37
N PHE A 144 3.75 2.38 4.14
CA PHE A 144 2.84 2.86 3.10
C PHE A 144 3.66 3.39 1.93
N ALA A 145 3.74 2.61 0.86
CA ALA A 145 4.46 2.94 -0.35
C ALA A 145 3.54 3.65 -1.36
N MET A 146 4.10 4.53 -2.19
CA MET A 146 3.32 5.30 -3.17
C MET A 146 2.93 4.46 -4.38
N TYR A 147 3.75 3.48 -4.78
CA TYR A 147 3.47 2.63 -5.93
C TYR A 147 4.05 1.22 -5.75
N HIS A 148 3.59 0.33 -6.61
CA HIS A 148 3.84 -1.11 -6.55
C HIS A 148 5.34 -1.45 -6.41
N ASP A 149 6.17 -1.00 -7.36
CA ASP A 149 7.59 -1.39 -7.41
C ASP A 149 8.48 -0.57 -6.43
N GLN A 150 7.91 0.36 -5.68
CA GLN A 150 8.61 1.02 -4.58
C GLN A 150 8.76 0.12 -3.36
N GLY A 151 7.77 -0.71 -3.07
CA GLY A 151 7.73 -1.50 -1.84
C GLY A 151 7.80 -3.01 -2.06
N LEU A 152 7.12 -3.54 -3.07
CA LEU A 152 6.95 -4.98 -3.21
C LEU A 152 8.24 -5.75 -3.58
N PRO A 153 9.13 -5.25 -4.43
CA PRO A 153 10.39 -5.96 -4.71
C PRO A 153 11.23 -6.19 -3.46
N VAL A 154 11.29 -5.20 -2.56
CA VAL A 154 12.03 -5.31 -1.30
C VAL A 154 11.40 -6.36 -0.40
N LEU A 155 10.09 -6.32 -0.22
CA LEU A 155 9.38 -7.31 0.59
C LEU A 155 9.53 -8.72 0.02
N LYS A 156 9.33 -8.89 -1.29
CA LYS A 156 9.45 -10.20 -1.94
C LYS A 156 10.87 -10.77 -1.86
N HIS A 157 11.88 -9.92 -1.97
CA HIS A 157 13.28 -10.33 -1.75
C HIS A 157 13.49 -10.82 -0.30
N ALA A 158 12.97 -10.10 0.68
CA ALA A 158 13.12 -10.46 2.10
C ALA A 158 12.26 -11.66 2.53
N SER A 159 11.11 -11.89 1.90
CA SER A 159 10.19 -12.99 2.25
C SER A 159 10.49 -14.31 1.55
N PHE A 160 11.38 -14.32 0.55
CA PHE A 160 11.74 -15.53 -0.21
C PHE A 160 10.53 -16.34 -0.73
N GLY A 161 9.45 -15.67 -1.14
CA GLY A 161 8.24 -16.30 -1.67
C GLY A 161 7.21 -16.71 -0.60
N GLU A 162 7.46 -16.43 0.67
CA GLU A 162 6.49 -16.66 1.76
C GLU A 162 5.52 -15.47 1.96
N GLY A 163 5.51 -14.52 1.03
CA GLY A 163 4.65 -13.35 1.09
C GLY A 163 3.17 -13.70 1.01
N VAL A 164 2.36 -13.06 1.83
CA VAL A 164 0.89 -13.17 1.83
C VAL A 164 0.28 -11.85 1.41
N ASN A 165 -0.57 -11.89 0.37
CA ASN A 165 -1.37 -10.74 -0.02
C ASN A 165 -2.63 -10.67 0.84
N VAL A 166 -2.86 -9.55 1.49
CA VAL A 166 -4.04 -9.25 2.31
C VAL A 166 -4.77 -8.08 1.70
N THR A 167 -6.09 -8.21 1.51
CA THR A 167 -6.92 -7.08 1.06
C THR A 167 -7.56 -6.43 2.28
N LEU A 168 -7.17 -5.20 2.58
CA LEU A 168 -7.74 -4.39 3.65
C LEU A 168 -8.99 -3.66 3.18
N GLY A 169 -9.85 -3.26 4.13
CA GLY A 169 -11.08 -2.49 3.88
C GLY A 169 -12.32 -3.33 3.56
N LEU A 170 -12.17 -4.61 3.19
CA LEU A 170 -13.31 -5.50 2.96
C LEU A 170 -14.03 -5.82 4.28
N PRO A 171 -15.35 -6.09 4.28
CA PRO A 171 -16.07 -6.56 5.48
C PRO A 171 -15.70 -8.01 5.87
N ILE A 172 -14.89 -8.67 5.09
CA ILE A 172 -14.39 -10.04 5.29
C ILE A 172 -12.85 -10.05 5.35
N ILE A 173 -12.28 -11.12 5.88
CA ILE A 173 -10.83 -11.36 5.78
C ILE A 173 -10.56 -12.03 4.43
N ARG A 174 -9.74 -11.38 3.61
CA ARG A 174 -9.30 -11.94 2.32
C ARG A 174 -7.78 -12.00 2.26
N THR A 175 -7.27 -13.18 2.05
CA THR A 175 -5.86 -13.45 1.77
C THR A 175 -5.68 -14.20 0.47
N SER A 176 -4.51 -14.07 -0.13
CA SER A 176 -4.07 -14.86 -1.28
C SER A 176 -2.55 -15.01 -1.27
N VAL A 177 -2.04 -15.92 -2.09
CA VAL A 177 -0.62 -15.98 -2.40
C VAL A 177 -0.18 -14.69 -3.12
N ASP A 178 1.10 -14.40 -3.09
CA ASP A 178 1.70 -13.19 -3.68
C ASP A 178 2.12 -13.34 -5.15
N HIS A 179 1.79 -14.48 -5.76
CA HIS A 179 2.11 -14.82 -7.15
C HIS A 179 0.85 -15.14 -7.97
N GLY A 180 0.98 -15.05 -9.30
CA GLY A 180 -0.06 -15.46 -10.23
C GLY A 180 -0.03 -16.95 -10.53
N THR A 181 -0.87 -17.37 -11.48
CA THR A 181 -0.79 -18.67 -12.16
C THR A 181 0.38 -18.61 -13.12
N ALA A 182 1.53 -19.13 -12.73
CA ALA A 182 2.65 -19.35 -13.64
C ALA A 182 2.56 -20.72 -14.27
#